data_840568c94cbfb725e210e08c7bfd544f
#
_entry.id   840568c94cbfb725e210e08c7bfd544f
#
_cell.length_a   1.000
_cell.length_b   1.000
_cell.length_c   1.000
_cell.angle_alpha   90.00
_cell.angle_beta   90.00
_cell.angle_gamma   90.00
#
_symmetry.space_group_name_H-M   'P 1'
#
loop_
_entity.id
_entity.type
_entity.pdbx_description
1 polymer ?
#
loop_
_entity_poly.entity_id
_entity_poly.type
_entity_poly.pdbx_seq_one_letter_code
_entity_poly.pdbx_strand_id
1 'polypeptide(L)'
;MSGTYRGMRICQFGGKTQLLLCLLVCARLIKADERSQRYKDDEPVTLWANKIGPYENPQETYSYYTLPFCRLKSDKWQSKWAGLGEALEGNSLVKSDYSIAFKHDVDKALNCAVKLDKRSLDMFQYAVSSHYWFNLVLDELPMWAMVGEVREGKSGNHSGDEEKYIFTHKHFSIAYNGDRIIEVNLTNDNPALLKLNQQLEWTYSVKWLPTTKKFSQRFNRYLDQDFFEHQIHWFSIFNSFMMVIFLVGLVGLILMRTLKSDFHKYSKHLDEEESLGEGQEDTGWKQVQGDVFRFPPYYPLFCGLIGTGIQLILMVYCTTILSIIGTLYIGRGAVSSTAVVVYALSSFAAGYVSGQFYVQSKGNSWIKTMMFTACGYSGFCVLVTLSLNLVAISYSSLAAIPFGTMFILLLIWLFVSFPLVLFGTIVGRNFARPYQPPSRIALIPRQIPDKRWYLNFSILIPLGGLLPFGSIFIEMYFIFTSFWNYKFYYVYGFILLVFSIMLIVTSCVSIVITYFLLNAEDYRWPWTVFWSSASIAGYVFLYSIYFFMAKTKMYGLFQTCFYFGQTLMMCVVSPTGETTGLR
;
A
#
# COMPACT_ATOMS: atom_id res chain seq x y z
N MET A 1 -15.39 30.84 54.55
CA MET A 1 -15.88 29.48 54.24
C MET A 1 -15.08 28.95 53.06
N SER A 2 -14.13 28.11 53.36
CA SER A 2 -13.18 27.49 52.42
C SER A 2 -13.82 26.26 51.79
N GLY A 3 -13.90 26.22 50.48
CA GLY A 3 -14.31 25.05 49.69
C GLY A 3 -13.14 24.54 48.86
N THR A 4 -12.53 23.46 49.33
CA THR A 4 -11.40 22.74 48.77
C THR A 4 -11.80 22.03 47.47
N TYR A 5 -11.31 22.48 46.31
CA TYR A 5 -11.31 21.68 45.08
C TYR A 5 -10.19 20.65 45.14
N ARG A 6 -10.54 19.40 45.35
CA ARG A 6 -9.67 18.24 45.21
C ARG A 6 -9.41 18.02 43.70
N GLY A 7 -8.21 18.35 43.28
CA GLY A 7 -7.74 18.06 41.93
C GLY A 7 -7.65 16.56 41.64
N MET A 8 -8.40 16.12 40.68
CA MET A 8 -8.24 14.82 40.02
C MET A 8 -6.92 14.86 39.24
N ARG A 9 -5.88 14.25 39.80
CA ARG A 9 -4.64 13.95 39.03
C ARG A 9 -4.98 12.89 37.98
N ILE A 10 -5.28 13.30 36.77
CA ILE A 10 -5.28 12.40 35.60
C ILE A 10 -3.81 12.09 35.34
N CYS A 11 -3.46 10.81 35.47
CA CYS A 11 -2.13 10.28 35.18
C CYS A 11 -1.65 10.77 33.81
N GLN A 12 -0.54 11.52 33.83
CA GLN A 12 0.30 11.76 32.65
C GLN A 12 0.97 10.44 32.24
N PHE A 13 0.25 9.59 31.53
CA PHE A 13 0.87 8.51 30.78
C PHE A 13 1.45 9.11 29.50
N GLY A 14 2.78 9.18 29.45
CA GLY A 14 3.49 9.73 28.29
C GLY A 14 3.07 9.04 27.01
N GLY A 15 2.90 9.79 25.91
CA GLY A 15 2.43 9.32 24.62
C GLY A 15 3.17 8.10 24.05
N LYS A 16 4.42 7.86 24.51
CA LYS A 16 5.22 6.66 24.15
C LYS A 16 4.63 5.36 24.73
N THR A 17 4.07 5.40 25.95
CA THR A 17 3.45 4.22 26.59
C THR A 17 2.09 3.88 25.97
N GLN A 18 1.32 4.86 25.53
CA GLN A 18 0.05 4.63 24.85
C GLN A 18 0.26 4.03 23.45
N LEU A 19 1.26 4.52 22.71
CA LEU A 19 1.63 3.96 21.40
C LEU A 19 2.11 2.50 21.55
N LEU A 20 2.93 2.22 22.57
CA LEU A 20 3.42 0.88 22.87
C LEU A 20 2.27 -0.07 23.29
N LEU A 21 1.32 0.44 24.07
CA LEU A 21 0.13 -0.34 24.49
C LEU A 21 -0.80 -0.63 23.31
N CYS A 22 -1.05 0.33 22.42
CA CYS A 22 -1.78 0.12 21.17
C CYS A 22 -1.06 -0.91 20.28
N LEU A 23 0.26 -0.80 20.11
CA LEU A 23 1.05 -1.76 19.35
C LEU A 23 1.01 -3.16 19.97
N LEU A 24 1.08 -3.28 21.29
CA LEU A 24 0.99 -4.55 22.02
C LEU A 24 -0.42 -5.15 21.98
N VAL A 25 -1.46 -4.33 22.06
CA VAL A 25 -2.86 -4.78 21.91
C VAL A 25 -3.12 -5.20 20.47
N CYS A 26 -2.68 -4.42 19.47
CA CYS A 26 -2.73 -4.81 18.08
C CYS A 26 -1.93 -6.11 17.81
N ALA A 27 -0.72 -6.23 18.36
CA ALA A 27 0.09 -7.45 18.22
C ALA A 27 -0.56 -8.68 18.89
N ARG A 28 -1.33 -8.50 19.97
CA ARG A 28 -2.10 -9.60 20.60
C ARG A 28 -3.38 -9.95 19.82
N LEU A 29 -4.03 -8.97 19.20
CA LEU A 29 -5.21 -9.20 18.35
C LEU A 29 -4.83 -9.82 16.99
N ILE A 30 -3.59 -9.59 16.54
CA ILE A 30 -3.05 -10.03 15.26
C ILE A 30 -2.24 -11.34 15.41
N LYS A 31 -2.12 -11.93 16.61
CA LYS A 31 -1.62 -13.30 16.68
C LYS A 31 -2.48 -14.13 15.74
N ALA A 32 -1.97 -14.30 14.51
CA ALA A 32 -2.52 -15.24 13.55
C ALA A 32 -2.76 -16.53 14.33
N ASP A 33 -4.00 -17.00 14.25
CA ASP A 33 -4.43 -18.17 14.96
C ASP A 33 -3.46 -19.30 14.58
N GLU A 34 -2.53 -19.62 15.46
CA GLU A 34 -1.62 -20.76 15.33
C GLU A 34 -2.40 -22.08 15.46
N ARG A 35 -3.67 -22.10 15.04
CA ARG A 35 -4.45 -23.29 14.87
C ARG A 35 -3.91 -24.11 13.70
N SER A 36 -2.65 -24.48 13.85
CA SER A 36 -2.12 -25.55 13.07
C SER A 36 -2.94 -26.78 13.39
N GLN A 37 -3.76 -27.20 12.48
CA GLN A 37 -4.45 -28.46 12.58
C GLN A 37 -3.41 -29.56 12.69
N ARG A 38 -3.57 -30.43 13.69
CA ARG A 38 -2.79 -31.66 13.82
C ARG A 38 -3.63 -32.77 13.24
N TYR A 39 -3.03 -33.58 12.42
CA TYR A 39 -3.71 -34.65 11.71
C TYR A 39 -3.35 -35.99 12.31
N LYS A 40 -4.35 -36.86 12.41
CA LYS A 40 -4.16 -38.28 12.67
C LYS A 40 -3.91 -39.00 11.35
N ASP A 41 -3.26 -40.17 11.41
CA ASP A 41 -3.07 -40.99 10.23
C ASP A 41 -4.44 -41.36 9.63
N ASP A 42 -4.55 -41.27 8.30
CA ASP A 42 -5.79 -41.44 7.50
C ASP A 42 -6.90 -40.38 7.74
N GLU A 43 -6.62 -39.31 8.47
CA GLU A 43 -7.60 -38.22 8.61
C GLU A 43 -7.78 -37.44 7.28
N PRO A 44 -9.04 -37.15 6.88
CA PRO A 44 -9.28 -36.44 5.63
C PRO A 44 -8.77 -34.98 5.69
N VAL A 45 -7.92 -34.61 4.74
CA VAL A 45 -7.37 -33.26 4.57
C VAL A 45 -8.15 -32.54 3.49
N THR A 46 -8.82 -31.45 3.84
CA THR A 46 -9.64 -30.70 2.89
C THR A 46 -8.79 -29.84 1.97
N LEU A 47 -8.90 -30.08 0.67
CA LEU A 47 -8.33 -29.23 -0.37
C LEU A 47 -9.37 -28.18 -0.77
N TRP A 48 -8.98 -26.91 -0.73
CA TRP A 48 -9.81 -25.78 -1.09
C TRP A 48 -9.45 -25.25 -2.48
N ALA A 49 -10.43 -25.12 -3.36
CA ALA A 49 -10.30 -24.38 -4.60
C ALA A 49 -10.56 -22.89 -4.35
N ASN A 50 -9.69 -22.03 -4.87
CA ASN A 50 -9.77 -20.59 -4.63
C ASN A 50 -10.09 -19.87 -5.97
N LYS A 51 -9.11 -19.28 -6.60
CA LYS A 51 -9.27 -18.42 -7.77
C LYS A 51 -8.54 -18.95 -8.99
N ILE A 52 -9.03 -18.52 -10.15
CA ILE A 52 -8.44 -18.80 -11.47
C ILE A 52 -8.46 -17.53 -12.30
N GLY A 53 -7.47 -17.35 -13.15
CA GLY A 53 -7.40 -16.19 -14.05
C GLY A 53 -6.17 -16.20 -14.95
N PRO A 54 -6.06 -15.25 -15.89
CA PRO A 54 -4.90 -15.15 -16.76
C PRO A 54 -3.65 -14.77 -15.98
N TYR A 55 -2.54 -15.44 -16.28
CA TYR A 55 -1.25 -15.21 -15.60
C TYR A 55 -0.74 -13.77 -15.76
N GLU A 56 -0.97 -13.18 -16.92
CA GLU A 56 -0.51 -11.82 -17.22
C GLU A 56 -1.36 -10.72 -16.58
N ASN A 57 -2.61 -11.05 -16.14
CA ASN A 57 -3.55 -10.12 -15.51
C ASN A 57 -3.82 -10.48 -14.03
N PRO A 58 -2.96 -10.15 -13.09
CA PRO A 58 -3.06 -10.60 -11.70
C PRO A 58 -4.31 -10.14 -10.95
N GLN A 59 -4.96 -9.06 -11.38
CA GLN A 59 -6.20 -8.57 -10.76
C GLN A 59 -7.45 -9.21 -11.35
N GLU A 60 -7.36 -9.77 -12.55
CA GLU A 60 -8.46 -10.45 -13.21
C GLU A 60 -8.59 -11.88 -12.68
N THR A 61 -9.38 -12.04 -11.63
CA THR A 61 -9.57 -13.33 -10.95
C THR A 61 -11.04 -13.74 -10.94
N TYR A 62 -11.27 -15.04 -11.18
CA TYR A 62 -12.59 -15.67 -11.21
C TYR A 62 -12.64 -16.85 -10.25
N SER A 63 -13.84 -17.36 -9.94
CA SER A 63 -13.98 -18.60 -9.17
C SER A 63 -13.39 -19.77 -9.95
N TYR A 64 -12.71 -20.69 -9.26
CA TYR A 64 -12.13 -21.90 -9.86
C TYR A 64 -13.15 -22.66 -10.73
N TYR A 65 -14.39 -22.76 -10.27
CA TYR A 65 -15.47 -23.47 -10.97
C TYR A 65 -16.17 -22.62 -12.06
N THR A 66 -15.65 -21.47 -12.41
CA THR A 66 -16.08 -20.75 -13.63
C THR A 66 -15.71 -21.56 -14.87
N LEU A 67 -14.56 -22.25 -14.85
CA LEU A 67 -14.26 -23.26 -15.84
C LEU A 67 -14.96 -24.58 -15.49
N PRO A 68 -15.35 -25.39 -16.50
CA PRO A 68 -16.10 -26.63 -16.32
C PRO A 68 -15.21 -27.78 -15.82
N PHE A 69 -14.50 -27.57 -14.71
CA PHE A 69 -13.81 -28.64 -14.00
C PHE A 69 -14.80 -29.58 -13.28
N CYS A 70 -14.28 -30.69 -12.78
CA CYS A 70 -15.02 -31.62 -11.94
C CYS A 70 -15.70 -30.91 -10.76
N ARG A 71 -16.98 -31.19 -10.56
CA ARG A 71 -17.79 -30.58 -9.52
C ARG A 71 -18.57 -31.64 -8.79
N LEU A 72 -18.54 -31.60 -7.47
CA LEU A 72 -19.41 -32.45 -6.63
C LEU A 72 -20.88 -32.25 -7.02
N LYS A 73 -21.58 -33.36 -7.23
CA LYS A 73 -23.04 -33.38 -7.47
C LYS A 73 -23.86 -33.04 -6.19
N SER A 74 -23.16 -32.65 -5.10
CA SER A 74 -23.80 -32.29 -3.83
C SER A 74 -24.44 -30.90 -3.97
N ASP A 75 -25.73 -30.80 -3.66
CA ASP A 75 -26.50 -29.55 -3.68
C ASP A 75 -26.05 -28.47 -2.69
N LYS A 76 -25.11 -28.80 -1.79
CA LYS A 76 -24.60 -27.87 -0.78
C LYS A 76 -23.14 -27.52 -1.04
N TRP A 77 -22.93 -26.31 -1.57
CA TRP A 77 -21.60 -25.71 -1.64
C TRP A 77 -21.06 -25.49 -0.23
N GLN A 78 -19.97 -26.18 0.10
CA GLN A 78 -19.23 -25.87 1.31
C GLN A 78 -18.18 -24.79 0.97
N SER A 79 -18.50 -23.55 1.27
CA SER A 79 -17.55 -22.44 1.21
C SER A 79 -17.01 -22.17 2.62
N LYS A 80 -15.71 -21.88 2.72
CA LYS A 80 -15.12 -21.37 3.96
C LYS A 80 -15.48 -19.90 4.07
N TRP A 81 -15.94 -19.49 5.26
CA TRP A 81 -16.21 -18.06 5.51
C TRP A 81 -14.92 -17.26 5.39
N ALA A 82 -14.92 -16.22 4.54
CA ALA A 82 -13.79 -15.35 4.35
C ALA A 82 -13.75 -14.26 5.42
N GLY A 83 -12.60 -14.06 6.05
CA GLY A 83 -12.35 -12.91 6.90
C GLY A 83 -12.36 -11.59 6.13
N LEU A 84 -12.41 -10.46 6.83
CA LEU A 84 -12.45 -9.13 6.21
C LEU A 84 -11.33 -8.93 5.17
N GLY A 85 -10.09 -9.25 5.52
CA GLY A 85 -8.95 -9.10 4.61
C GLY A 85 -8.96 -10.08 3.45
N GLU A 86 -9.39 -11.33 3.67
CA GLU A 86 -9.54 -12.31 2.59
C GLU A 86 -10.59 -11.86 1.57
N ALA A 87 -11.69 -11.27 2.04
CA ALA A 87 -12.73 -10.72 1.17
C ALA A 87 -12.24 -9.51 0.37
N LEU A 88 -11.38 -8.66 0.96
CA LEU A 88 -10.74 -7.53 0.27
C LEU A 88 -9.72 -7.98 -0.79
N GLU A 89 -9.09 -9.14 -0.61
CA GLU A 89 -8.16 -9.75 -1.57
C GLU A 89 -8.84 -10.61 -2.63
N GLY A 90 -10.17 -10.67 -2.63
CA GLY A 90 -10.93 -11.48 -3.59
C GLY A 90 -10.71 -13.00 -3.43
N ASN A 91 -10.48 -13.48 -2.21
CA ASN A 91 -10.37 -14.91 -1.94
C ASN A 91 -11.75 -15.53 -1.69
N SER A 92 -12.05 -16.63 -2.39
CA SER A 92 -13.29 -17.40 -2.25
C SER A 92 -12.98 -18.89 -2.21
N LEU A 93 -12.84 -19.43 -1.01
CA LEU A 93 -12.48 -20.82 -0.80
C LEU A 93 -13.72 -21.72 -0.87
N VAL A 94 -13.72 -22.64 -1.84
CA VAL A 94 -14.76 -23.65 -2.05
C VAL A 94 -14.13 -25.03 -1.92
N LYS A 95 -14.77 -25.94 -1.19
CA LYS A 95 -14.29 -27.31 -1.02
C LYS A 95 -14.19 -28.00 -2.38
N SER A 96 -13.04 -28.62 -2.65
CA SER A 96 -12.81 -29.39 -3.85
C SER A 96 -13.24 -30.85 -3.69
N ASP A 97 -13.34 -31.55 -4.82
CA ASP A 97 -13.77 -32.95 -4.90
C ASP A 97 -12.63 -33.96 -4.69
N TYR A 98 -11.41 -33.47 -4.50
CA TYR A 98 -10.25 -34.34 -4.28
C TYR A 98 -10.28 -34.94 -2.87
N SER A 99 -10.19 -36.26 -2.78
CA SER A 99 -10.12 -36.99 -1.52
C SER A 99 -8.65 -37.22 -1.17
N ILE A 100 -8.15 -36.47 -0.19
CA ILE A 100 -6.77 -36.57 0.31
C ILE A 100 -6.86 -37.00 1.77
N ALA A 101 -6.18 -38.09 2.15
CA ALA A 101 -6.03 -38.52 3.53
C ALA A 101 -4.58 -38.36 4.00
N PHE A 102 -4.38 -37.99 5.27
CA PHE A 102 -3.07 -37.71 5.83
C PHE A 102 -2.21 -39.00 5.86
N LYS A 103 -1.00 -38.92 5.29
CA LYS A 103 -0.03 -40.02 5.12
C LYS A 103 -0.53 -41.21 4.28
N HIS A 104 -1.59 -41.02 3.50
CA HIS A 104 -2.07 -42.04 2.59
C HIS A 104 -1.68 -41.70 1.16
N ASP A 105 -0.81 -42.50 0.54
CA ASP A 105 -0.38 -42.32 -0.84
C ASP A 105 -1.46 -42.82 -1.80
N VAL A 106 -1.68 -42.04 -2.89
CA VAL A 106 -2.59 -42.38 -3.97
C VAL A 106 -1.82 -42.32 -5.29
N ASP A 107 -1.62 -43.46 -5.94
CA ASP A 107 -0.82 -43.51 -7.17
C ASP A 107 -1.58 -42.85 -8.35
N LYS A 108 -2.84 -43.22 -8.55
CA LYS A 108 -3.71 -42.62 -9.56
C LYS A 108 -5.18 -42.88 -9.21
N ALA A 109 -5.89 -41.82 -8.93
CA ALA A 109 -7.34 -41.89 -8.72
C ALA A 109 -8.08 -41.09 -9.79
N LEU A 110 -9.21 -41.62 -10.26
CA LEU A 110 -10.13 -40.90 -11.12
C LEU A 110 -10.98 -39.95 -10.26
N ASN A 111 -10.92 -38.66 -10.55
CA ASN A 111 -11.79 -37.68 -9.91
C ASN A 111 -13.17 -37.62 -10.61
N CYS A 112 -13.16 -37.37 -11.91
CA CYS A 112 -14.36 -37.45 -12.73
C CYS A 112 -13.99 -37.55 -14.23
N ALA A 113 -15.00 -37.86 -15.06
CA ALA A 113 -14.93 -37.80 -16.51
C ALA A 113 -15.97 -36.77 -17.02
N VAL A 114 -15.50 -35.82 -17.83
CA VAL A 114 -16.36 -34.77 -18.42
C VAL A 114 -16.31 -34.86 -19.94
N LYS A 115 -17.46 -34.88 -20.60
CA LYS A 115 -17.56 -34.78 -22.04
C LYS A 115 -17.58 -33.31 -22.46
N LEU A 116 -16.68 -32.92 -23.34
CA LEU A 116 -16.58 -31.53 -23.81
C LEU A 116 -17.71 -31.24 -24.81
N ASP A 117 -18.64 -30.41 -24.41
CA ASP A 117 -19.56 -29.73 -25.32
C ASP A 117 -18.89 -28.49 -25.95
N LYS A 118 -19.51 -27.87 -26.94
CA LYS A 118 -18.95 -26.71 -27.64
C LYS A 118 -18.60 -25.58 -26.68
N ARG A 119 -19.49 -25.27 -25.71
CA ARG A 119 -19.29 -24.18 -24.74
C ARG A 119 -18.09 -24.45 -23.82
N SER A 120 -18.00 -25.66 -23.29
CA SER A 120 -16.88 -26.08 -22.41
C SER A 120 -15.55 -26.09 -23.17
N LEU A 121 -15.58 -26.50 -24.44
CA LEU A 121 -14.40 -26.46 -25.30
C LEU A 121 -13.92 -25.02 -25.54
N ASP A 122 -14.80 -24.10 -25.91
CA ASP A 122 -14.47 -22.69 -26.15
C ASP A 122 -13.89 -22.03 -24.86
N MET A 123 -14.48 -22.35 -23.70
CA MET A 123 -13.99 -21.84 -22.41
C MET A 123 -12.59 -22.34 -22.08
N PHE A 124 -12.31 -23.64 -22.25
CA PHE A 124 -10.98 -24.18 -22.02
C PHE A 124 -9.97 -23.71 -23.06
N GLN A 125 -10.35 -23.58 -24.32
CA GLN A 125 -9.46 -23.03 -25.35
C GLN A 125 -9.08 -21.59 -25.07
N TYR A 126 -10.04 -20.77 -24.62
CA TYR A 126 -9.75 -19.39 -24.17
C TYR A 126 -8.82 -19.36 -22.97
N ALA A 127 -9.09 -20.18 -21.96
CA ALA A 127 -8.27 -20.24 -20.75
C ALA A 127 -6.83 -20.68 -21.04
N VAL A 128 -6.63 -21.66 -21.94
CA VAL A 128 -5.30 -22.11 -22.34
C VAL A 128 -4.57 -21.04 -23.17
N SER A 129 -5.25 -20.38 -24.12
CA SER A 129 -4.65 -19.31 -24.94
C SER A 129 -4.26 -18.08 -24.11
N SER A 130 -5.02 -17.79 -23.06
CA SER A 130 -4.75 -16.67 -22.15
C SER A 130 -3.88 -17.08 -20.94
N HIS A 131 -3.22 -18.23 -21.03
CA HIS A 131 -2.32 -18.77 -19.98
C HIS A 131 -2.95 -18.74 -18.58
N TYR A 132 -4.19 -19.24 -18.44
CA TYR A 132 -4.85 -19.28 -17.14
C TYR A 132 -4.10 -20.17 -16.18
N TRP A 133 -3.95 -19.68 -14.96
CA TRP A 133 -3.48 -20.46 -13.84
C TRP A 133 -4.52 -20.42 -12.71
N PHE A 134 -4.47 -21.42 -11.84
CA PHE A 134 -5.42 -21.54 -10.74
C PHE A 134 -4.67 -21.69 -9.42
N ASN A 135 -5.36 -21.28 -8.35
CA ASN A 135 -4.88 -21.37 -6.97
C ASN A 135 -5.72 -22.39 -6.19
N LEU A 136 -5.03 -23.36 -5.58
CA LEU A 136 -5.60 -24.27 -4.60
C LEU A 136 -4.93 -24.04 -3.25
N VAL A 137 -5.59 -24.43 -2.18
CA VAL A 137 -5.09 -24.25 -0.80
C VAL A 137 -5.29 -25.54 -0.01
N LEU A 138 -4.22 -26.06 0.56
CA LEU A 138 -4.22 -27.21 1.46
C LEU A 138 -3.58 -26.79 2.78
N ASP A 139 -4.29 -26.97 3.89
CA ASP A 139 -3.78 -26.59 5.24
C ASP A 139 -3.15 -25.17 5.27
N GLU A 140 -3.86 -24.18 4.74
CA GLU A 140 -3.43 -22.78 4.62
C GLU A 140 -2.26 -22.52 3.64
N LEU A 141 -1.66 -23.57 3.07
CA LEU A 141 -0.57 -23.47 2.10
C LEU A 141 -1.14 -23.30 0.69
N PRO A 142 -0.82 -22.19 0.00
CA PRO A 142 -1.27 -21.97 -1.37
C PRO A 142 -0.42 -22.74 -2.38
N MET A 143 -1.08 -23.22 -3.44
CA MET A 143 -0.46 -23.88 -4.59
C MET A 143 -0.98 -23.25 -5.87
N TRP A 144 -0.15 -23.15 -6.87
CA TRP A 144 -0.53 -22.63 -8.19
C TRP A 144 -0.11 -23.61 -9.28
N ALA A 145 -0.95 -23.72 -10.31
CA ALA A 145 -0.63 -24.46 -11.50
C ALA A 145 -1.34 -23.89 -12.73
N MET A 146 -0.77 -24.15 -13.91
CA MET A 146 -1.36 -23.76 -15.19
C MET A 146 -2.50 -24.71 -15.57
N VAL A 147 -3.52 -24.17 -16.25
CA VAL A 147 -4.64 -24.96 -16.77
C VAL A 147 -4.20 -25.86 -17.93
N GLY A 148 -3.32 -25.35 -18.78
CA GLY A 148 -2.84 -26.04 -19.97
C GLY A 148 -1.69 -25.30 -20.62
N GLU A 149 -1.31 -25.73 -21.81
CA GLU A 149 -0.24 -25.15 -22.61
C GLU A 149 -0.62 -25.08 -24.09
N VAL A 150 -0.03 -24.13 -24.78
CA VAL A 150 -0.11 -24.02 -26.26
C VAL A 150 1.16 -24.60 -26.83
N ARG A 151 1.05 -25.50 -27.80
CA ARG A 151 2.17 -26.07 -28.54
C ARG A 151 2.04 -25.76 -30.03
N GLU A 152 3.17 -25.56 -30.69
CA GLU A 152 3.19 -25.45 -32.15
C GLU A 152 2.84 -26.81 -32.76
N GLY A 153 1.85 -26.82 -33.65
CA GLY A 153 1.39 -28.03 -34.33
C GLY A 153 2.49 -28.63 -35.19
N LYS A 154 2.75 -29.92 -35.06
CA LYS A 154 3.74 -30.68 -35.85
C LYS A 154 3.30 -30.98 -37.29
N SER A 155 2.17 -30.48 -37.73
CA SER A 155 1.64 -30.75 -39.08
C SER A 155 2.29 -29.83 -40.10
N GLY A 156 3.13 -30.40 -40.94
CA GLY A 156 4.11 -29.77 -41.82
C GLY A 156 3.54 -29.00 -43.05
N ASN A 157 2.31 -28.47 -43.06
CA ASN A 157 1.74 -27.80 -44.25
C ASN A 157 1.21 -26.37 -44.03
N HIS A 158 1.09 -25.87 -42.82
CA HIS A 158 0.88 -24.45 -42.56
C HIS A 158 1.54 -24.07 -41.24
N SER A 159 2.57 -23.24 -41.30
CA SER A 159 3.19 -22.58 -40.14
C SER A 159 2.15 -21.69 -39.47
N GLY A 160 1.55 -22.14 -38.36
CA GLY A 160 0.67 -21.30 -37.58
C GLY A 160 -0.48 -21.95 -36.81
N ASP A 161 -0.75 -23.24 -36.98
CA ASP A 161 -1.79 -23.90 -36.18
C ASP A 161 -1.30 -24.19 -34.78
N GLU A 162 -1.71 -23.35 -33.82
CA GLU A 162 -1.48 -23.55 -32.39
C GLU A 162 -2.38 -24.64 -31.84
N GLU A 163 -1.81 -25.76 -31.41
CA GLU A 163 -2.53 -26.82 -30.73
C GLU A 163 -2.64 -26.53 -29.23
N LYS A 164 -3.86 -26.57 -28.68
CA LYS A 164 -4.15 -26.27 -27.28
C LYS A 164 -4.34 -27.54 -26.50
N TYR A 165 -3.50 -27.70 -25.48
CA TYR A 165 -3.48 -28.84 -24.59
C TYR A 165 -3.93 -28.45 -23.19
N ILE A 166 -4.78 -29.28 -22.56
CA ILE A 166 -5.20 -29.13 -21.18
C ILE A 166 -4.54 -30.22 -20.31
N PHE A 167 -4.07 -29.85 -19.12
CA PHE A 167 -3.50 -30.83 -18.18
C PHE A 167 -4.62 -31.57 -17.46
N THR A 168 -4.66 -32.90 -17.58
CA THR A 168 -5.72 -33.74 -17.01
C THR A 168 -5.31 -34.49 -15.76
N HIS A 169 -4.03 -34.53 -15.41
CA HIS A 169 -3.52 -35.17 -14.20
C HIS A 169 -2.89 -34.13 -13.25
N LYS A 170 -3.26 -34.20 -11.97
CA LYS A 170 -2.69 -33.38 -10.91
C LYS A 170 -1.89 -34.24 -9.95
N HIS A 171 -0.60 -33.93 -9.77
CA HIS A 171 0.25 -34.61 -8.82
C HIS A 171 0.51 -33.72 -7.60
N PHE A 172 0.03 -34.18 -6.44
CA PHE A 172 0.25 -33.52 -5.15
C PHE A 172 1.41 -34.20 -4.41
N SER A 173 2.48 -33.46 -4.17
CA SER A 173 3.61 -33.90 -3.35
C SER A 173 3.56 -33.13 -2.02
N ILE A 174 3.26 -33.83 -0.92
CA ILE A 174 3.00 -33.24 0.38
C ILE A 174 4.08 -33.69 1.38
N ALA A 175 4.84 -32.73 1.90
CA ALA A 175 5.84 -33.01 2.92
C ALA A 175 5.26 -32.80 4.32
N TYR A 176 5.51 -33.77 5.22
CA TYR A 176 5.01 -33.73 6.59
C TYR A 176 6.12 -33.95 7.62
N ASN A 177 5.91 -33.40 8.82
CA ASN A 177 6.77 -33.66 10.00
C ASN A 177 5.88 -34.01 11.20
N GLY A 178 5.94 -35.26 11.62
CA GLY A 178 5.09 -35.80 12.69
C GLY A 178 3.62 -35.81 12.27
N ASP A 179 2.82 -34.96 12.90
CA ASP A 179 1.37 -34.81 12.73
C ASP A 179 0.98 -33.54 11.94
N ARG A 180 1.93 -32.87 11.26
CA ARG A 180 1.73 -31.58 10.60
C ARG A 180 2.19 -31.57 9.16
N ILE A 181 1.45 -30.85 8.32
CA ILE A 181 1.81 -30.57 6.93
C ILE A 181 2.80 -29.39 6.90
N ILE A 182 3.93 -29.58 6.22
CA ILE A 182 5.02 -28.58 6.14
C ILE A 182 5.09 -27.93 4.78
N GLU A 183 5.06 -28.72 3.70
CA GLU A 183 5.15 -28.21 2.32
C GLU A 183 4.15 -28.94 1.44
N VAL A 184 3.62 -28.22 0.48
CA VAL A 184 2.76 -28.79 -0.55
C VAL A 184 3.25 -28.31 -1.91
N ASN A 185 3.39 -29.25 -2.85
CA ASN A 185 3.74 -28.99 -4.23
C ASN A 185 2.66 -29.55 -5.16
N LEU A 186 2.35 -28.81 -6.20
CA LEU A 186 1.41 -29.21 -7.24
C LEU A 186 2.11 -29.16 -8.59
N THR A 187 2.11 -30.28 -9.29
CA THR A 187 2.52 -30.38 -10.70
C THR A 187 1.36 -30.91 -11.52
N ASN A 188 1.23 -30.38 -12.73
CA ASN A 188 0.22 -30.83 -13.67
C ASN A 188 0.90 -31.60 -14.80
N ASP A 189 0.32 -32.73 -15.15
CA ASP A 189 0.81 -33.65 -16.18
C ASP A 189 -0.30 -34.12 -17.11
N ASN A 190 0.06 -35.01 -18.05
CA ASN A 190 -0.84 -35.63 -19.01
C ASN A 190 -1.61 -34.59 -19.86
N PRO A 191 -0.90 -33.87 -20.75
CA PRO A 191 -1.52 -32.90 -21.64
C PRO A 191 -2.43 -33.60 -22.64
N ALA A 192 -3.72 -33.27 -22.67
CA ALA A 192 -4.72 -33.77 -23.62
C ALA A 192 -5.09 -32.67 -24.60
N LEU A 193 -5.04 -33.00 -25.91
CA LEU A 193 -5.46 -32.08 -26.97
C LEU A 193 -6.96 -31.79 -26.86
N LEU A 194 -7.36 -30.51 -26.93
CA LEU A 194 -8.75 -30.09 -26.81
C LEU A 194 -9.50 -30.33 -28.13
N LYS A 195 -10.42 -31.31 -28.14
CA LYS A 195 -11.31 -31.63 -29.29
C LYS A 195 -12.77 -31.67 -28.90
N LEU A 196 -13.64 -31.30 -29.81
CA LEU A 196 -15.09 -31.36 -29.61
C LEU A 196 -15.55 -32.83 -29.36
N ASN A 197 -16.49 -33.01 -28.45
CA ASN A 197 -17.05 -34.30 -28.03
C ASN A 197 -16.03 -35.28 -27.40
N GLN A 198 -14.82 -34.82 -27.07
CA GLN A 198 -13.86 -35.64 -26.38
C GLN A 198 -14.26 -35.83 -24.92
N GLN A 199 -14.03 -37.02 -24.37
CA GLN A 199 -14.15 -37.30 -22.95
C GLN A 199 -12.80 -37.04 -22.30
N LEU A 200 -12.77 -36.11 -21.35
CA LEU A 200 -11.62 -35.82 -20.52
C LEU A 200 -11.74 -36.51 -19.15
N GLU A 201 -10.75 -37.29 -18.78
CA GLU A 201 -10.68 -37.97 -17.50
C GLU A 201 -9.74 -37.19 -16.59
N TRP A 202 -10.29 -36.59 -15.54
CA TRP A 202 -9.53 -35.89 -14.55
C TRP A 202 -9.03 -36.86 -13.49
N THR A 203 -7.71 -36.99 -13.39
CA THR A 203 -7.06 -37.89 -12.47
C THR A 203 -6.13 -37.12 -11.52
N TYR A 204 -5.84 -37.71 -10.36
CA TYR A 204 -4.88 -37.15 -9.43
C TYR A 204 -4.07 -38.23 -8.74
N SER A 205 -2.90 -37.84 -8.25
CA SER A 205 -2.02 -38.65 -7.41
C SER A 205 -1.55 -37.84 -6.22
N VAL A 206 -1.34 -38.51 -5.10
CA VAL A 206 -0.88 -37.89 -3.84
C VAL A 206 0.30 -38.68 -3.33
N LYS A 207 1.41 -37.99 -3.07
CA LYS A 207 2.60 -38.59 -2.48
C LYS A 207 3.01 -37.86 -1.22
N TRP A 208 3.12 -38.58 -0.12
CA TRP A 208 3.55 -38.09 1.17
C TRP A 208 5.04 -38.28 1.38
N LEU A 209 5.78 -37.24 1.75
CA LEU A 209 7.22 -37.25 1.95
C LEU A 209 7.55 -36.80 3.38
N PRO A 210 8.26 -37.61 4.18
CA PRO A 210 8.70 -37.16 5.48
C PRO A 210 9.79 -36.09 5.35
N THR A 211 9.73 -35.05 6.21
CA THR A 211 10.71 -33.96 6.23
C THR A 211 11.16 -33.64 7.65
N THR A 212 12.38 -33.12 7.80
CA THR A 212 12.94 -32.65 9.06
C THR A 212 12.67 -31.16 9.32
N LYS A 213 12.10 -30.44 8.35
CA LYS A 213 11.79 -29.01 8.48
C LYS A 213 10.79 -28.77 9.59
N LYS A 214 11.01 -27.70 10.38
CA LYS A 214 10.11 -27.31 11.47
C LYS A 214 8.86 -26.63 10.93
N PHE A 215 7.75 -26.73 11.64
CA PHE A 215 6.48 -26.09 11.29
C PHE A 215 6.60 -24.57 11.10
N SER A 216 7.43 -23.89 11.89
CA SER A 216 7.69 -22.44 11.76
C SER A 216 8.34 -22.05 10.42
N GLN A 217 8.95 -22.99 9.71
CA GLN A 217 9.66 -22.76 8.45
C GLN A 217 8.81 -23.05 7.21
N ARG A 218 7.53 -23.46 7.39
CA ARG A 218 6.66 -23.91 6.28
C ARG A 218 6.39 -22.84 5.23
N PHE A 219 6.43 -21.56 5.59
CA PHE A 219 6.22 -20.46 4.66
C PHE A 219 7.51 -19.93 4.01
N ASN A 220 8.70 -20.38 4.47
CA ASN A 220 9.97 -19.90 3.92
C ASN A 220 10.13 -20.17 2.42
N ARG A 221 9.49 -21.23 1.92
CA ARG A 221 9.49 -21.55 0.49
C ARG A 221 8.83 -20.49 -0.38
N TYR A 222 7.82 -19.79 0.16
CA TYR A 222 7.10 -18.73 -0.55
C TYR A 222 7.83 -17.39 -0.51
N LEU A 223 8.88 -17.30 0.33
CA LEU A 223 9.76 -16.15 0.41
C LEU A 223 10.92 -16.39 -0.56
N ASP A 224 10.91 -15.71 -1.68
CA ASP A 224 11.98 -15.78 -2.67
C ASP A 224 13.23 -15.09 -2.10
N GLN A 225 14.17 -15.87 -1.58
CA GLN A 225 15.42 -15.34 -1.00
C GLN A 225 16.39 -14.87 -2.09
N ASP A 226 16.32 -15.44 -3.29
CA ASP A 226 17.24 -15.15 -4.40
C ASP A 226 17.07 -13.72 -4.94
N PHE A 227 15.92 -13.10 -4.68
CA PHE A 227 15.64 -11.71 -5.07
C PHE A 227 16.59 -10.69 -4.43
N PHE A 228 17.08 -10.97 -3.23
CA PHE A 228 17.98 -10.08 -2.50
C PHE A 228 19.47 -10.33 -2.78
N GLU A 229 19.83 -11.39 -3.44
CA GLU A 229 21.22 -11.71 -3.80
C GLU A 229 21.77 -10.85 -4.95
N HIS A 230 20.93 -10.03 -5.60
CA HIS A 230 21.40 -9.21 -6.70
C HIS A 230 22.22 -8.03 -6.19
N GLN A 231 23.49 -8.00 -6.53
CA GLN A 231 24.45 -6.90 -6.24
C GLN A 231 23.89 -5.51 -6.62
N ILE A 232 23.02 -5.44 -7.61
CA ILE A 232 22.35 -4.22 -8.09
C ILE A 232 21.49 -3.59 -6.99
N HIS A 233 20.83 -4.40 -6.15
CA HIS A 233 19.95 -3.90 -5.09
C HIS A 233 20.73 -3.17 -3.98
N TRP A 234 21.85 -3.71 -3.54
CA TRP A 234 22.72 -3.05 -2.56
C TRP A 234 23.32 -1.76 -3.12
N PHE A 235 23.64 -1.74 -4.41
CA PHE A 235 24.13 -0.54 -5.09
C PHE A 235 23.07 0.57 -5.11
N SER A 236 21.82 0.24 -5.37
CA SER A 236 20.72 1.18 -5.35
C SER A 236 20.50 1.79 -3.97
N ILE A 237 20.42 0.95 -2.92
CA ILE A 237 20.29 1.41 -1.53
C ILE A 237 21.43 2.34 -1.14
N PHE A 238 22.67 1.96 -1.49
CA PHE A 238 23.84 2.78 -1.21
C PHE A 238 23.77 4.14 -1.93
N ASN A 239 23.39 4.14 -3.21
CA ASN A 239 23.21 5.38 -3.99
C ASN A 239 22.15 6.30 -3.36
N SER A 240 20.99 5.75 -2.98
CA SER A 240 19.91 6.50 -2.32
C SER A 240 20.37 7.06 -0.97
N PHE A 241 21.13 6.29 -0.20
CA PHE A 241 21.70 6.73 1.08
C PHE A 241 22.71 7.88 0.88
N MET A 242 23.58 7.79 -0.13
CA MET A 242 24.52 8.85 -0.47
C MET A 242 23.81 10.13 -0.91
N MET A 243 22.68 10.00 -1.65
CA MET A 243 21.83 11.13 -2.02
C MET A 243 21.25 11.82 -0.78
N VAL A 244 20.77 11.06 0.22
CA VAL A 244 20.27 11.60 1.49
C VAL A 244 21.36 12.40 2.21
N ILE A 245 22.57 11.83 2.36
CA ILE A 245 23.70 12.52 3.00
C ILE A 245 24.04 13.82 2.27
N PHE A 246 24.11 13.77 0.93
CA PHE A 246 24.38 14.93 0.12
C PHE A 246 23.34 16.04 0.34
N LEU A 247 22.06 15.71 0.32
CA LEU A 247 20.98 16.68 0.52
C LEU A 247 20.93 17.25 1.93
N VAL A 248 21.13 16.42 2.95
CA VAL A 248 21.25 16.89 4.34
C VAL A 248 22.44 17.83 4.49
N GLY A 249 23.58 17.48 3.89
CA GLY A 249 24.75 18.33 3.84
C GLY A 249 24.48 19.67 3.13
N LEU A 250 23.79 19.66 2.00
CA LEU A 250 23.42 20.86 1.25
C LEU A 250 22.47 21.76 2.05
N VAL A 251 21.45 21.20 2.70
CA VAL A 251 20.56 21.95 3.62
C VAL A 251 21.37 22.56 4.76
N GLY A 252 22.28 21.79 5.38
CA GLY A 252 23.16 22.29 6.42
C GLY A 252 24.03 23.45 5.97
N LEU A 253 24.62 23.37 4.77
CA LEU A 253 25.44 24.46 4.19
C LEU A 253 24.60 25.71 3.91
N ILE A 254 23.37 25.57 3.39
CA ILE A 254 22.44 26.69 3.15
C ILE A 254 22.13 27.39 4.48
N LEU A 255 21.76 26.63 5.52
CA LEU A 255 21.44 27.17 6.84
C LEU A 255 22.67 27.86 7.48
N MET A 256 23.85 27.23 7.43
CA MET A 256 25.08 27.84 7.95
C MET A 256 25.44 29.12 7.21
N ARG A 257 25.33 29.12 5.88
CA ARG A 257 25.60 30.33 5.06
C ARG A 257 24.62 31.46 5.40
N THR A 258 23.35 31.16 5.59
CA THR A 258 22.32 32.14 5.95
C THR A 258 22.61 32.73 7.32
N LEU A 259 22.84 31.89 8.34
CA LEU A 259 23.16 32.33 9.69
C LEU A 259 24.43 33.20 9.70
N LYS A 260 25.50 32.74 9.02
CA LYS A 260 26.75 33.51 8.94
C LYS A 260 26.54 34.88 8.28
N SER A 261 25.77 34.93 7.20
CA SER A 261 25.42 36.19 6.51
C SER A 261 24.63 37.13 7.42
N ASP A 262 23.68 36.58 8.19
CA ASP A 262 22.87 37.39 9.10
C ASP A 262 23.69 37.90 10.29
N PHE A 263 24.54 37.07 10.91
CA PHE A 263 25.45 37.50 11.95
C PHE A 263 26.38 38.63 11.49
N HIS A 264 26.92 38.50 10.26
CA HIS A 264 27.79 39.53 9.71
C HIS A 264 27.06 40.86 9.43
N LYS A 265 25.80 40.80 8.99
CA LYS A 265 24.95 42.00 8.84
C LYS A 265 24.62 42.63 10.18
N TYR A 266 24.28 41.83 11.21
CA TYR A 266 24.03 42.37 12.57
C TYR A 266 25.27 42.99 13.21
N SER A 267 26.43 42.37 13.02
CA SER A 267 27.70 42.92 13.50
C SER A 267 28.02 44.30 12.88
N LYS A 268 27.81 44.42 11.54
CA LYS A 268 27.96 45.69 10.85
C LYS A 268 27.00 46.77 11.32
N HIS A 269 25.72 46.41 11.57
CA HIS A 269 24.75 47.37 12.10
C HIS A 269 25.10 47.91 13.47
N LEU A 270 25.71 47.11 14.33
CA LEU A 270 26.21 47.58 15.64
C LEU A 270 27.36 48.57 15.51
N ASP A 271 28.21 48.41 14.48
CA ASP A 271 29.34 49.32 14.18
C ASP A 271 28.91 50.57 13.41
N GLU A 272 27.75 50.53 12.68
CA GLU A 272 27.24 51.63 11.86
C GLU A 272 26.13 52.46 12.55
N GLU A 273 25.54 52.01 13.66
CA GLU A 273 24.66 52.84 14.51
C GLU A 273 25.41 54.01 15.16
N GLU A 274 26.76 54.01 15.17
CA GLU A 274 27.59 55.14 15.55
C GLU A 274 27.83 56.17 14.43
N SER A 275 27.49 55.89 13.15
CA SER A 275 27.67 56.79 12.03
C SER A 275 26.44 56.88 11.14
N LEU A 276 25.61 57.93 11.38
CA LEU A 276 24.66 58.55 10.44
C LEU A 276 23.73 57.69 9.58
N GLY A 277 22.45 57.77 9.94
CA GLY A 277 21.27 57.28 9.26
C GLY A 277 21.20 57.47 7.76
N GLU A 278 21.39 56.41 7.04
CA GLU A 278 20.73 56.15 5.78
C GLU A 278 20.23 54.70 5.81
N GLY A 279 18.91 54.54 5.83
CA GLY A 279 18.25 53.26 5.90
C GLY A 279 18.61 52.42 4.67
N GLN A 280 19.54 51.53 4.82
CA GLN A 280 19.83 50.48 3.82
C GLN A 280 18.57 49.60 3.76
N GLU A 281 17.86 49.62 2.64
CA GLU A 281 16.68 48.79 2.43
C GLU A 281 17.05 47.31 2.65
N ASP A 282 16.40 46.68 3.63
CA ASP A 282 16.52 45.24 3.85
C ASP A 282 16.16 44.50 2.56
N THR A 283 16.98 43.56 2.13
CA THR A 283 16.77 42.77 0.92
C THR A 283 16.51 41.31 1.23
N GLY A 284 15.69 40.66 0.38
CA GLY A 284 15.40 39.23 0.48
C GLY A 284 14.39 38.88 1.58
N TRP A 285 14.61 37.77 2.30
CA TRP A 285 13.64 37.21 3.26
C TRP A 285 13.31 38.14 4.43
N LYS A 286 14.19 39.08 4.81
CA LYS A 286 13.91 40.07 5.86
C LYS A 286 12.77 40.99 5.50
N GLN A 287 12.60 41.33 4.23
CA GLN A 287 11.50 42.19 3.79
C GLN A 287 10.12 41.55 3.93
N VAL A 288 10.04 40.20 3.88
CA VAL A 288 8.79 39.44 4.04
C VAL A 288 8.57 38.96 5.48
N GLN A 289 9.42 39.33 6.43
CA GLN A 289 9.36 38.90 7.83
C GLN A 289 7.98 39.07 8.46
N GLY A 290 7.26 40.14 8.11
CA GLY A 290 5.88 40.40 8.58
C GLY A 290 4.80 39.54 7.93
N ASP A 291 5.10 38.83 6.84
CA ASP A 291 4.13 38.06 6.07
C ASP A 291 4.41 36.56 6.01
N VAL A 292 5.63 36.12 6.36
CA VAL A 292 6.04 34.70 6.34
C VAL A 292 5.10 33.80 7.15
N PHE A 293 4.62 34.31 8.30
CA PHE A 293 3.75 33.57 9.22
C PHE A 293 2.25 33.82 8.96
N ARG A 294 1.90 34.41 7.82
CA ARG A 294 0.51 34.61 7.41
C ARG A 294 -0.12 33.26 7.06
N PHE A 295 -1.35 33.04 7.55
CA PHE A 295 -2.08 31.81 7.25
C PHE A 295 -2.47 31.77 5.75
N PRO A 296 -2.27 30.61 5.08
CA PRO A 296 -2.58 30.46 3.68
C PRO A 296 -4.11 30.50 3.43
N PRO A 297 -4.55 30.82 2.20
CA PRO A 297 -5.96 30.68 1.82
C PRO A 297 -6.41 29.23 1.95
N TYR A 298 -7.70 29.00 2.19
CA TYR A 298 -8.29 27.66 2.43
C TYR A 298 -7.63 26.90 3.60
N TYR A 299 -7.24 27.61 4.65
CA TYR A 299 -6.54 27.06 5.80
C TYR A 299 -7.22 25.83 6.45
N PRO A 300 -8.58 25.73 6.57
CA PRO A 300 -9.23 24.52 7.07
C PRO A 300 -8.92 23.27 6.24
N LEU A 301 -8.87 23.41 4.91
CA LEU A 301 -8.49 22.31 4.00
C LEU A 301 -7.02 21.95 4.19
N PHE A 302 -6.13 22.93 4.26
CA PHE A 302 -4.71 22.72 4.47
C PHE A 302 -4.43 21.96 5.77
N CYS A 303 -5.06 22.36 6.89
CA CYS A 303 -4.94 21.64 8.17
C CYS A 303 -5.51 20.22 8.10
N GLY A 304 -6.62 20.03 7.38
CA GLY A 304 -7.21 18.72 7.14
C GLY A 304 -6.25 17.78 6.38
N LEU A 305 -5.60 18.28 5.34
CA LEU A 305 -4.63 17.53 4.55
C LEU A 305 -3.39 17.17 5.37
N ILE A 306 -2.87 18.07 6.22
CA ILE A 306 -1.76 17.77 7.13
C ILE A 306 -2.16 16.65 8.11
N GLY A 307 -3.36 16.74 8.73
CA GLY A 307 -3.84 15.71 9.64
C GLY A 307 -3.97 14.34 8.96
N THR A 308 -4.55 14.31 7.76
CA THR A 308 -4.65 13.09 6.95
C THR A 308 -3.27 12.54 6.58
N GLY A 309 -2.31 13.42 6.27
CA GLY A 309 -0.94 13.02 5.96
C GLY A 309 -0.26 12.27 7.11
N ILE A 310 -0.37 12.78 8.35
CA ILE A 310 0.13 12.09 9.54
C ILE A 310 -0.54 10.71 9.72
N GLN A 311 -1.85 10.62 9.47
CA GLN A 311 -2.57 9.36 9.53
C GLN A 311 -1.99 8.34 8.55
N LEU A 312 -1.75 8.74 7.31
CA LEU A 312 -1.24 7.87 6.26
C LEU A 312 0.22 7.44 6.51
N ILE A 313 1.07 8.36 6.99
CA ILE A 313 2.42 8.01 7.44
C ILE A 313 2.36 6.95 8.55
N LEU A 314 1.56 7.18 9.59
CA LEU A 314 1.39 6.22 10.68
C LEU A 314 0.85 4.89 10.19
N MET A 315 -0.11 4.90 9.24
CA MET A 315 -0.65 3.68 8.63
C MET A 315 0.45 2.88 7.93
N VAL A 316 1.27 3.50 7.09
CA VAL A 316 2.35 2.82 6.38
C VAL A 316 3.40 2.27 7.36
N TYR A 317 3.89 3.10 8.28
CA TYR A 317 4.90 2.66 9.26
C TYR A 317 4.38 1.55 10.17
N CYS A 318 3.20 1.72 10.77
CA CYS A 318 2.66 0.71 11.68
C CYS A 318 2.34 -0.60 10.95
N THR A 319 1.74 -0.54 9.75
CA THR A 319 1.42 -1.74 8.98
C THR A 319 2.68 -2.49 8.57
N THR A 320 3.71 -1.80 8.08
CA THR A 320 4.97 -2.42 7.68
C THR A 320 5.75 -2.99 8.88
N ILE A 321 5.83 -2.26 9.99
CA ILE A 321 6.49 -2.74 11.21
C ILE A 321 5.76 -3.97 11.79
N LEU A 322 4.43 -3.93 11.84
CA LEU A 322 3.63 -5.07 12.30
C LEU A 322 3.76 -6.28 11.35
N SER A 323 3.88 -6.04 10.04
CA SER A 323 4.12 -7.10 9.06
C SER A 323 5.48 -7.77 9.25
N ILE A 324 6.51 -7.00 9.63
CA ILE A 324 7.84 -7.54 9.90
C ILE A 324 7.87 -8.34 11.23
N ILE A 325 7.33 -7.75 12.31
CA ILE A 325 7.37 -8.35 13.65
C ILE A 325 6.37 -9.49 13.79
N GLY A 326 5.14 -9.29 13.26
CA GLY A 326 4.01 -10.19 13.45
C GLY A 326 3.92 -11.33 12.44
N THR A 327 4.85 -11.44 11.49
CA THR A 327 4.79 -12.44 10.41
C THR A 327 3.41 -12.49 9.72
N LEU A 328 2.81 -11.32 9.49
CA LEU A 328 1.46 -11.20 8.94
C LEU A 328 1.31 -11.77 7.53
N TYR A 329 2.44 -11.96 6.83
CA TYR A 329 2.48 -12.61 5.51
C TYR A 329 2.02 -14.08 5.55
N ILE A 330 1.98 -14.69 6.74
CA ILE A 330 1.54 -16.08 6.93
C ILE A 330 0.00 -16.19 6.81
N GLY A 331 -0.72 -15.19 7.31
CA GLY A 331 -2.18 -15.17 7.28
C GLY A 331 -2.73 -14.54 6.00
N ARG A 332 -3.59 -15.27 5.28
CA ARG A 332 -4.29 -14.68 4.14
C ARG A 332 -5.13 -13.49 4.58
N GLY A 333 -5.00 -12.36 3.87
CA GLY A 333 -5.72 -11.13 4.19
C GLY A 333 -5.31 -10.45 5.51
N ALA A 334 -4.30 -10.97 6.22
CA ALA A 334 -3.90 -10.39 7.51
C ALA A 334 -3.31 -8.99 7.35
N VAL A 335 -2.54 -8.75 6.30
CA VAL A 335 -1.98 -7.41 6.01
C VAL A 335 -3.09 -6.42 5.71
N SER A 336 -4.06 -6.80 4.87
CA SER A 336 -5.20 -5.96 4.50
C SER A 336 -6.09 -5.64 5.70
N SER A 337 -6.39 -6.64 6.55
CA SER A 337 -7.12 -6.44 7.81
C SER A 337 -6.37 -5.50 8.76
N THR A 338 -5.05 -5.68 8.90
CA THR A 338 -4.20 -4.85 9.74
C THR A 338 -4.18 -3.40 9.26
N ALA A 339 -4.07 -3.19 7.95
CA ALA A 339 -4.11 -1.85 7.37
C ALA A 339 -5.42 -1.10 7.70
N VAL A 340 -6.56 -1.80 7.62
CA VAL A 340 -7.87 -1.22 7.99
C VAL A 340 -7.91 -0.86 9.49
N VAL A 341 -7.45 -1.73 10.37
CA VAL A 341 -7.43 -1.49 11.82
C VAL A 341 -6.49 -0.33 12.17
N VAL A 342 -5.29 -0.32 11.62
CA VAL A 342 -4.30 0.75 11.85
C VAL A 342 -4.82 2.09 11.31
N TYR A 343 -5.46 2.10 10.13
CA TYR A 343 -6.10 3.29 9.59
C TYR A 343 -7.18 3.83 10.54
N ALA A 344 -8.04 2.96 11.05
CA ALA A 344 -9.09 3.36 11.98
C ALA A 344 -8.52 3.94 13.29
N LEU A 345 -7.50 3.33 13.87
CA LEU A 345 -6.89 3.78 15.11
C LEU A 345 -6.05 5.06 14.96
N SER A 346 -5.31 5.20 13.85
CA SER A 346 -4.51 6.40 13.55
C SER A 346 -5.37 7.64 13.26
N SER A 347 -6.68 7.48 13.06
CA SER A 347 -7.64 8.58 12.88
C SER A 347 -7.64 9.58 14.04
N PHE A 348 -7.34 9.11 15.28
CA PHE A 348 -7.16 9.99 16.43
C PHE A 348 -6.00 10.98 16.21
N ALA A 349 -4.85 10.50 15.72
CA ALA A 349 -3.69 11.34 15.46
C ALA A 349 -3.98 12.38 14.36
N ALA A 350 -4.73 11.99 13.31
CA ALA A 350 -5.16 12.91 12.27
C ALA A 350 -5.99 14.07 12.83
N GLY A 351 -7.01 13.74 13.64
CA GLY A 351 -7.84 14.74 14.30
C GLY A 351 -7.06 15.64 15.24
N TYR A 352 -6.15 15.04 16.06
CA TYR A 352 -5.32 15.78 16.99
C TYR A 352 -4.46 16.82 16.28
N VAL A 353 -3.72 16.42 15.25
CA VAL A 353 -2.84 17.31 14.50
C VAL A 353 -3.64 18.39 13.77
N SER A 354 -4.69 18.02 13.02
CA SER A 354 -5.51 18.98 12.29
C SER A 354 -6.19 20.01 13.21
N GLY A 355 -6.67 19.58 14.38
CA GLY A 355 -7.26 20.44 15.40
C GLY A 355 -6.26 21.40 16.04
N GLN A 356 -5.07 20.90 16.38
CA GLN A 356 -3.99 21.69 16.95
C GLN A 356 -3.53 22.81 16.01
N PHE A 357 -3.32 22.48 14.71
CA PHE A 357 -2.92 23.49 13.71
C PHE A 357 -4.02 24.52 13.46
N TYR A 358 -5.27 24.08 13.35
CA TYR A 358 -6.37 24.99 13.02
C TYR A 358 -6.62 26.06 14.09
N VAL A 359 -6.54 25.70 15.39
CA VAL A 359 -6.77 26.64 16.49
C VAL A 359 -5.78 27.80 16.49
N GLN A 360 -4.58 27.61 15.96
CA GLN A 360 -3.58 28.67 15.85
C GLN A 360 -4.07 29.87 15.01
N SER A 361 -4.97 29.64 14.05
CA SER A 361 -5.56 30.71 13.21
C SER A 361 -6.66 31.51 13.90
N LYS A 362 -7.06 31.17 15.14
CA LYS A 362 -8.21 31.74 15.87
C LYS A 362 -9.53 31.67 15.09
N GLY A 363 -9.63 30.76 14.13
CA GLY A 363 -10.83 30.58 13.31
C GLY A 363 -11.95 29.84 14.03
N ASN A 364 -13.20 30.11 13.66
CA ASN A 364 -14.39 29.47 14.26
C ASN A 364 -14.84 28.19 13.51
N SER A 365 -14.27 27.89 12.35
CA SER A 365 -14.74 26.81 11.45
C SER A 365 -14.01 25.48 11.67
N TRP A 366 -13.71 25.11 12.91
CA TRP A 366 -12.99 23.86 13.23
C TRP A 366 -13.72 22.59 12.77
N ILE A 367 -15.06 22.63 12.69
CA ILE A 367 -15.88 21.52 12.19
C ILE A 367 -15.55 21.26 10.72
N LYS A 368 -15.33 22.30 9.89
CA LYS A 368 -14.91 22.12 8.49
C LYS A 368 -13.59 21.40 8.38
N THR A 369 -12.62 21.77 9.21
CA THR A 369 -11.30 21.08 9.26
C THR A 369 -11.46 19.63 9.65
N MET A 370 -12.23 19.33 10.69
CA MET A 370 -12.54 17.96 11.12
C MET A 370 -13.18 17.15 9.98
N MET A 371 -14.17 17.74 9.27
CA MET A 371 -14.83 17.06 8.15
C MET A 371 -13.88 16.79 6.98
N PHE A 372 -12.99 17.74 6.64
CA PHE A 372 -11.95 17.50 5.62
C PHE A 372 -10.99 16.39 6.03
N THR A 373 -10.60 16.34 7.31
CA THR A 373 -9.75 15.28 7.83
C THR A 373 -10.43 13.91 7.80
N ALA A 374 -11.70 13.85 8.21
CA ALA A 374 -12.44 12.58 8.30
C ALA A 374 -12.87 12.04 6.94
N CYS A 375 -13.34 12.93 6.03
CA CYS A 375 -13.97 12.52 4.78
C CYS A 375 -13.08 12.68 3.55
N GLY A 376 -12.03 13.50 3.59
CA GLY A 376 -11.23 13.84 2.41
C GLY A 376 -10.62 12.61 1.73
N TYR A 377 -9.72 11.93 2.40
CA TYR A 377 -9.05 10.74 1.86
C TYR A 377 -9.99 9.53 1.80
N SER A 378 -10.76 9.26 2.86
CA SER A 378 -11.69 8.13 2.89
C SER A 378 -12.77 8.26 1.81
N GLY A 379 -13.31 9.45 1.57
CA GLY A 379 -14.27 9.71 0.50
C GLY A 379 -13.68 9.48 -0.89
N PHE A 380 -12.44 9.92 -1.12
CA PHE A 380 -11.71 9.64 -2.36
C PHE A 380 -11.53 8.13 -2.57
N CYS A 381 -11.05 7.40 -1.55
CA CYS A 381 -10.90 5.94 -1.62
C CYS A 381 -12.22 5.23 -1.90
N VAL A 382 -13.30 5.62 -1.24
CA VAL A 382 -14.65 5.07 -1.48
C VAL A 382 -15.08 5.30 -2.93
N LEU A 383 -14.88 6.49 -3.49
CA LEU A 383 -15.26 6.82 -4.85
C LEU A 383 -14.50 5.94 -5.87
N VAL A 384 -13.17 5.84 -5.72
CA VAL A 384 -12.36 5.00 -6.61
C VAL A 384 -12.74 3.53 -6.45
N THR A 385 -12.86 3.03 -5.22
CA THR A 385 -13.22 1.62 -4.96
C THR A 385 -14.59 1.26 -5.49
N LEU A 386 -15.60 2.13 -5.36
CA LEU A 386 -16.93 1.91 -5.93
C LEU A 386 -16.88 1.85 -7.46
N SER A 387 -16.10 2.74 -8.10
CA SER A 387 -15.93 2.73 -9.55
C SER A 387 -15.28 1.42 -10.03
N LEU A 388 -14.23 0.96 -9.36
CA LEU A 388 -13.58 -0.32 -9.65
C LEU A 388 -14.51 -1.51 -9.39
N ASN A 389 -15.30 -1.44 -8.31
CA ASN A 389 -16.25 -2.50 -7.96
C ASN A 389 -17.36 -2.65 -9.00
N LEU A 390 -17.85 -1.56 -9.61
CA LEU A 390 -18.78 -1.62 -10.72
C LEU A 390 -18.19 -2.37 -11.92
N VAL A 391 -16.92 -2.09 -12.26
CA VAL A 391 -16.20 -2.82 -13.30
C VAL A 391 -16.08 -4.31 -12.92
N ALA A 392 -15.69 -4.63 -11.67
CA ALA A 392 -15.55 -6.01 -11.22
C ALA A 392 -16.86 -6.81 -11.29
N ILE A 393 -17.97 -6.20 -10.92
CA ILE A 393 -19.30 -6.82 -10.98
C ILE A 393 -19.69 -7.10 -12.45
N SER A 394 -19.43 -6.16 -13.37
CA SER A 394 -19.74 -6.35 -14.79
C SER A 394 -19.00 -7.53 -15.42
N TYR A 395 -17.81 -7.84 -14.94
CA TYR A 395 -17.00 -9.00 -15.35
C TYR A 395 -17.25 -10.26 -14.51
N SER A 396 -18.13 -10.20 -13.48
CA SER A 396 -18.36 -11.30 -12.53
C SER A 396 -17.07 -11.81 -11.88
N SER A 397 -16.12 -10.89 -11.62
CA SER A 397 -14.82 -11.20 -11.04
C SER A 397 -14.89 -11.34 -9.52
N LEU A 398 -14.02 -12.17 -8.94
CA LEU A 398 -13.82 -12.28 -7.49
C LEU A 398 -13.17 -11.03 -6.87
N ALA A 399 -12.56 -10.17 -7.68
CA ALA A 399 -12.07 -8.86 -7.22
C ALA A 399 -13.20 -7.90 -6.82
N ALA A 400 -14.47 -8.24 -7.13
CA ALA A 400 -15.64 -7.50 -6.65
C ALA A 400 -15.77 -7.66 -5.13
N ILE A 401 -15.74 -6.54 -4.41
CA ILE A 401 -15.92 -6.52 -2.96
C ILE A 401 -17.38 -6.84 -2.63
N PRO A 402 -17.68 -7.87 -1.81
CA PRO A 402 -19.04 -8.20 -1.41
C PRO A 402 -19.70 -7.04 -0.66
N PHE A 403 -21.02 -6.88 -0.87
CA PHE A 403 -21.80 -5.82 -0.20
C PHE A 403 -21.66 -5.84 1.33
N GLY A 404 -21.66 -7.04 1.94
CA GLY A 404 -21.47 -7.18 3.39
C GLY A 404 -20.11 -6.64 3.87
N THR A 405 -19.04 -6.85 3.11
CA THR A 405 -17.71 -6.32 3.42
C THR A 405 -17.69 -4.78 3.30
N MET A 406 -18.30 -4.21 2.26
CA MET A 406 -18.43 -2.76 2.11
C MET A 406 -19.21 -2.15 3.28
N PHE A 407 -20.27 -2.81 3.72
CA PHE A 407 -21.07 -2.37 4.86
C PHE A 407 -20.29 -2.42 6.18
N ILE A 408 -19.49 -3.47 6.41
CA ILE A 408 -18.61 -3.57 7.59
C ILE A 408 -17.57 -2.44 7.58
N LEU A 409 -16.94 -2.16 6.44
CA LEU A 409 -15.99 -1.05 6.32
C LEU A 409 -16.65 0.31 6.62
N LEU A 410 -17.86 0.52 6.14
CA LEU A 410 -18.65 1.72 6.45
C LEU A 410 -18.94 1.84 7.94
N LEU A 411 -19.30 0.73 8.60
CA LEU A 411 -19.54 0.71 10.06
C LEU A 411 -18.25 1.02 10.84
N ILE A 412 -17.12 0.44 10.46
CA ILE A 412 -15.81 0.73 11.08
C ILE A 412 -15.47 2.22 10.90
N TRP A 413 -15.69 2.77 9.72
CA TRP A 413 -15.44 4.18 9.47
C TRP A 413 -16.36 5.07 10.31
N LEU A 414 -17.68 4.79 10.35
CA LEU A 414 -18.68 5.61 11.03
C LEU A 414 -18.56 5.54 12.55
N PHE A 415 -18.32 4.35 13.12
CA PHE A 415 -18.35 4.13 14.58
C PHE A 415 -16.96 4.14 15.23
N VAL A 416 -15.87 4.00 14.46
CA VAL A 416 -14.51 4.00 15.00
C VAL A 416 -13.73 5.19 14.47
N SER A 417 -13.50 5.29 13.15
CA SER A 417 -12.64 6.32 12.58
C SER A 417 -13.18 7.73 12.79
N PHE A 418 -14.46 7.96 12.47
CA PHE A 418 -15.08 9.28 12.58
C PHE A 418 -15.12 9.80 14.04
N PRO A 419 -15.57 9.03 15.05
CA PRO A 419 -15.51 9.45 16.44
C PRO A 419 -14.08 9.69 16.95
N LEU A 420 -13.10 8.90 16.49
CA LEU A 420 -11.70 9.09 16.86
C LEU A 420 -11.13 10.39 16.27
N VAL A 421 -11.46 10.75 15.02
CA VAL A 421 -11.10 12.06 14.43
C VAL A 421 -11.73 13.19 15.25
N LEU A 422 -13.01 13.10 15.56
CA LEU A 422 -13.72 14.11 16.37
C LEU A 422 -13.06 14.28 17.75
N PHE A 423 -12.83 13.18 18.45
CA PHE A 423 -12.19 13.19 19.77
C PHE A 423 -10.76 13.74 19.68
N GLY A 424 -9.98 13.30 18.68
CA GLY A 424 -8.64 13.82 18.41
C GLY A 424 -8.65 15.33 18.16
N THR A 425 -9.60 15.83 17.35
CA THR A 425 -9.73 17.27 17.06
C THR A 425 -10.05 18.08 18.31
N ILE A 426 -10.96 17.59 19.17
CA ILE A 426 -11.31 18.27 20.43
C ILE A 426 -10.10 18.32 21.37
N VAL A 427 -9.39 17.18 21.52
CA VAL A 427 -8.19 17.11 22.35
C VAL A 427 -7.09 18.02 21.79
N GLY A 428 -6.84 17.98 20.48
CA GLY A 428 -5.85 18.82 19.80
C GLY A 428 -6.12 20.31 19.99
N ARG A 429 -7.39 20.72 19.93
CA ARG A 429 -7.81 22.11 20.23
C ARG A 429 -7.52 22.51 21.68
N ASN A 430 -7.85 21.65 22.62
CA ASN A 430 -7.71 21.96 24.06
C ASN A 430 -6.25 22.02 24.52
N PHE A 431 -5.38 21.22 23.90
CA PHE A 431 -3.94 21.20 24.21
C PHE A 431 -3.11 22.11 23.30
N ALA A 432 -3.73 22.79 22.33
CA ALA A 432 -3.02 23.70 21.45
C ALA A 432 -2.46 24.89 22.22
N ARG A 433 -1.17 25.16 22.00
CA ARG A 433 -0.52 26.35 22.54
C ARG A 433 -0.96 27.58 21.72
N PRO A 434 -1.12 28.75 22.34
CA PRO A 434 -1.42 29.98 21.60
C PRO A 434 -0.31 30.24 20.58
N TYR A 435 -0.70 30.57 19.37
CA TYR A 435 0.25 30.90 18.31
C TYR A 435 0.95 32.22 18.61
N GLN A 436 2.24 32.17 18.79
CA GLN A 436 3.10 33.33 18.99
C GLN A 436 4.15 33.34 17.87
N PRO A 437 3.86 34.02 16.74
CA PRO A 437 4.84 34.13 15.66
C PRO A 437 6.05 34.94 16.16
N PRO A 438 7.26 34.61 15.68
CA PRO A 438 8.48 35.35 16.06
C PRO A 438 8.44 36.84 15.66
N SER A 439 7.67 37.17 14.62
CA SER A 439 7.45 38.55 14.16
C SER A 439 5.96 38.88 14.08
N ARG A 440 5.60 40.14 14.26
CA ARG A 440 4.22 40.60 14.06
C ARG A 440 3.80 40.45 12.60
N ILE A 441 2.63 39.87 12.37
CA ILE A 441 2.04 39.77 11.05
C ILE A 441 1.56 41.16 10.60
N ALA A 442 1.99 41.61 9.43
CA ALA A 442 1.59 42.87 8.84
C ALA A 442 0.07 42.89 8.55
N LEU A 443 -0.60 44.02 8.79
CA LEU A 443 -2.05 44.13 8.51
C LEU A 443 -2.33 44.07 7.00
N ILE A 444 -1.50 44.72 6.19
CA ILE A 444 -1.61 44.75 4.74
C ILE A 444 -0.54 43.83 4.16
N PRO A 445 -0.92 42.85 3.33
CA PRO A 445 0.06 41.96 2.69
C PRO A 445 0.92 42.75 1.72
N ARG A 446 2.23 42.46 1.71
CA ARG A 446 3.17 43.09 0.78
C ARG A 446 2.91 42.61 -0.66
N GLN A 447 3.13 43.50 -1.62
CA GLN A 447 3.13 43.11 -3.03
C GLN A 447 4.33 42.22 -3.33
N ILE A 448 4.07 41.14 -4.09
CA ILE A 448 5.11 40.17 -4.45
C ILE A 448 5.78 40.71 -5.72
N PRO A 449 7.13 40.85 -5.72
CA PRO A 449 7.85 41.34 -6.90
C PRO A 449 7.81 40.31 -8.04
N ASP A 450 8.13 40.79 -9.26
CA ASP A 450 8.26 39.91 -10.41
C ASP A 450 9.37 38.90 -10.21
N LYS A 451 9.04 37.63 -10.43
CA LYS A 451 9.95 36.52 -10.20
C LYS A 451 10.71 36.13 -11.45
N ARG A 452 11.89 35.59 -11.24
CA ARG A 452 12.61 34.90 -12.31
C ARG A 452 11.80 33.68 -12.78
N TRP A 453 11.88 33.32 -14.06
CA TRP A 453 11.10 32.27 -14.70
C TRP A 453 11.13 30.90 -13.95
N TYR A 454 12.30 30.53 -13.38
CA TYR A 454 12.48 29.26 -12.66
C TYR A 454 11.86 29.24 -11.25
N LEU A 455 11.48 30.38 -10.69
CA LEU A 455 10.77 30.50 -9.41
C LEU A 455 9.25 30.60 -9.59
N ASN A 456 8.76 30.51 -10.82
CA ASN A 456 7.34 30.43 -11.09
C ASN A 456 6.76 29.11 -10.56
N PHE A 457 5.54 29.18 -10.01
CA PHE A 457 4.82 28.05 -9.46
C PHE A 457 4.79 26.82 -10.39
N SER A 458 4.54 27.03 -11.69
CA SER A 458 4.44 25.96 -12.71
C SER A 458 5.76 25.22 -12.96
N ILE A 459 6.91 25.82 -12.64
CA ILE A 459 8.23 25.20 -12.86
C ILE A 459 8.76 24.64 -11.54
N LEU A 460 8.56 25.38 -10.45
CA LEU A 460 9.08 25.01 -9.13
C LEU A 460 8.41 23.73 -8.59
N ILE A 461 7.11 23.54 -8.85
CA ILE A 461 6.39 22.34 -8.43
C ILE A 461 6.98 21.07 -9.04
N PRO A 462 7.05 20.89 -10.37
CA PRO A 462 7.63 19.67 -10.92
C PRO A 462 9.11 19.53 -10.56
N LEU A 463 9.89 20.62 -10.53
CA LEU A 463 11.29 20.55 -10.16
C LEU A 463 11.49 20.00 -8.73
N GLY A 464 10.63 20.38 -7.79
CA GLY A 464 10.72 19.93 -6.41
C GLY A 464 10.42 18.45 -6.20
N GLY A 465 9.55 17.85 -7.02
CA GLY A 465 9.27 16.42 -6.96
C GLY A 465 10.26 15.54 -7.72
N LEU A 466 11.00 16.13 -8.66
CA LEU A 466 11.92 15.38 -9.52
C LEU A 466 13.06 14.72 -8.71
N LEU A 467 13.59 15.42 -7.73
CA LEU A 467 14.76 14.96 -6.97
C LEU A 467 14.40 13.86 -5.97
N PRO A 468 13.33 13.97 -5.16
CA PRO A 468 12.85 12.86 -4.34
C PRO A 468 12.47 11.63 -5.17
N PHE A 469 11.77 11.82 -6.30
CA PHE A 469 11.44 10.72 -7.20
C PHE A 469 12.71 10.06 -7.76
N GLY A 470 13.71 10.85 -8.19
CA GLY A 470 14.99 10.34 -8.68
C GLY A 470 15.72 9.48 -7.66
N SER A 471 15.60 9.81 -6.35
CA SER A 471 16.22 9.03 -5.27
C SER A 471 15.61 7.64 -5.07
N ILE A 472 14.37 7.42 -5.50
CA ILE A 472 13.64 6.15 -5.35
C ILE A 472 13.30 5.50 -6.70
N PHE A 473 13.80 6.04 -7.81
CA PHE A 473 13.43 5.60 -9.17
C PHE A 473 13.71 4.10 -9.42
N ILE A 474 14.87 3.62 -8.99
CA ILE A 474 15.27 2.21 -9.17
C ILE A 474 14.44 1.32 -8.24
N GLU A 475 14.22 1.76 -7.01
CA GLU A 475 13.44 1.05 -6.01
C GLU A 475 11.97 0.90 -6.42
N MET A 476 11.44 1.86 -7.16
CA MET A 476 10.08 1.78 -7.70
C MET A 476 9.89 0.59 -8.64
N TYR A 477 10.91 0.22 -9.41
CA TYR A 477 10.86 -0.99 -10.23
C TYR A 477 10.60 -2.25 -9.39
N PHE A 478 11.33 -2.40 -8.28
CA PHE A 478 11.18 -3.55 -7.39
C PHE A 478 9.83 -3.54 -6.66
N ILE A 479 9.37 -2.37 -6.22
CA ILE A 479 8.06 -2.22 -5.57
C ILE A 479 6.94 -2.60 -6.55
N PHE A 480 6.95 -2.07 -7.78
CA PHE A 480 5.93 -2.40 -8.78
C PHE A 480 5.98 -3.86 -9.21
N THR A 481 7.17 -4.43 -9.39
CA THR A 481 7.34 -5.84 -9.70
C THR A 481 6.79 -6.74 -8.58
N SER A 482 7.03 -6.37 -7.32
CA SER A 482 6.54 -7.13 -6.17
C SER A 482 5.03 -7.00 -5.99
N PHE A 483 4.49 -5.83 -6.23
CA PHE A 483 3.06 -5.56 -6.04
C PHE A 483 2.18 -6.20 -7.13
N TRP A 484 2.65 -6.18 -8.39
CA TRP A 484 1.88 -6.63 -9.55
C TRP A 484 2.18 -8.06 -10.00
N ASN A 485 3.25 -8.68 -9.48
CA ASN A 485 3.53 -10.09 -9.70
C ASN A 485 3.08 -10.92 -8.48
N TYR A 486 2.67 -12.16 -8.70
CA TYR A 486 2.25 -13.07 -7.61
C TYR A 486 3.41 -13.52 -6.69
N LYS A 487 4.50 -12.81 -6.66
CA LYS A 487 5.67 -13.15 -5.84
C LYS A 487 5.53 -12.56 -4.45
N PHE A 488 5.60 -13.42 -3.44
CA PHE A 488 5.67 -13.02 -2.04
C PHE A 488 7.12 -12.67 -1.70
N TYR A 489 7.46 -11.39 -1.71
CA TYR A 489 8.80 -10.96 -1.33
C TYR A 489 8.87 -10.52 0.13
N TYR A 490 10.05 -10.64 0.71
CA TYR A 490 10.40 -10.00 1.98
C TYR A 490 10.52 -8.47 1.82
N VAL A 491 9.50 -7.86 1.21
CA VAL A 491 9.55 -6.48 0.72
C VAL A 491 9.26 -5.47 1.82
N TYR A 492 8.66 -5.90 2.94
CA TYR A 492 8.20 -4.95 3.96
C TYR A 492 9.33 -4.11 4.56
N GLY A 493 10.49 -4.71 4.86
CA GLY A 493 11.66 -3.97 5.32
C GLY A 493 12.22 -3.01 4.29
N PHE A 494 12.20 -3.41 3.03
CA PHE A 494 12.62 -2.60 1.92
C PHE A 494 11.65 -1.42 1.65
N ILE A 495 10.35 -1.67 1.68
CA ILE A 495 9.32 -0.62 1.57
C ILE A 495 9.49 0.40 2.69
N LEU A 496 9.72 -0.05 3.94
CA LEU A 496 9.94 0.84 5.08
C LEU A 496 11.17 1.73 4.87
N LEU A 497 12.27 1.16 4.36
CA LEU A 497 13.50 1.89 4.08
C LEU A 497 13.28 2.95 2.98
N VAL A 498 12.71 2.55 1.84
CA VAL A 498 12.45 3.42 0.69
C VAL A 498 11.51 4.57 1.07
N PHE A 499 10.43 4.26 1.80
CA PHE A 499 9.51 5.27 2.28
C PHE A 499 10.17 6.27 3.24
N SER A 500 11.06 5.79 4.11
CA SER A 500 11.83 6.67 5.02
C SER A 500 12.80 7.57 4.27
N ILE A 501 13.53 7.04 3.28
CA ILE A 501 14.42 7.81 2.40
C ILE A 501 13.63 8.90 1.66
N MET A 502 12.50 8.53 1.07
CA MET A 502 11.62 9.46 0.37
C MET A 502 11.19 10.63 1.27
N LEU A 503 10.73 10.34 2.49
CA LEU A 503 10.32 11.38 3.45
C LEU A 503 11.46 12.33 3.82
N ILE A 504 12.67 11.81 4.06
CA ILE A 504 13.84 12.63 4.41
C ILE A 504 14.22 13.52 3.22
N VAL A 505 14.33 12.96 2.02
CA VAL A 505 14.70 13.70 0.82
C VAL A 505 13.67 14.80 0.52
N THR A 506 12.38 14.49 0.60
CA THR A 506 11.31 15.47 0.37
C THR A 506 11.34 16.59 1.40
N SER A 507 11.60 16.27 2.67
CA SER A 507 11.75 17.30 3.72
C SER A 507 12.93 18.23 3.42
N CYS A 508 14.06 17.69 3.01
CA CYS A 508 15.24 18.50 2.63
C CYS A 508 14.95 19.42 1.43
N VAL A 509 14.31 18.87 0.38
CA VAL A 509 13.94 19.64 -0.80
C VAL A 509 12.93 20.74 -0.47
N SER A 510 11.97 20.45 0.38
CA SER A 510 10.97 21.41 0.85
C SER A 510 11.58 22.60 1.60
N ILE A 511 12.60 22.34 2.43
CA ILE A 511 13.36 23.41 3.12
C ILE A 511 14.10 24.28 2.09
N VAL A 512 14.74 23.66 1.10
CA VAL A 512 15.47 24.39 0.03
C VAL A 512 14.51 25.25 -0.80
N ILE A 513 13.36 24.72 -1.18
CA ILE A 513 12.32 25.45 -1.92
C ILE A 513 11.82 26.65 -1.11
N THR A 514 11.52 26.45 0.15
CA THR A 514 11.07 27.51 1.06
C THR A 514 12.13 28.62 1.15
N TYR A 515 13.41 28.25 1.30
CA TYR A 515 14.50 29.20 1.32
C TYR A 515 14.56 30.07 0.05
N PHE A 516 14.48 29.45 -1.14
CA PHE A 516 14.52 30.19 -2.39
C PHE A 516 13.28 31.08 -2.59
N LEU A 517 12.10 30.63 -2.16
CA LEU A 517 10.87 31.44 -2.21
C LEU A 517 10.96 32.68 -1.32
N LEU A 518 11.42 32.51 -0.08
CA LEU A 518 11.57 33.62 0.86
C LEU A 518 12.65 34.62 0.39
N ASN A 519 13.73 34.13 -0.21
CA ASN A 519 14.75 35.01 -0.83
C ASN A 519 14.22 35.78 -2.03
N ALA A 520 13.22 35.24 -2.74
CA ALA A 520 12.50 35.91 -3.82
C ALA A 520 11.32 36.75 -3.32
N GLU A 521 11.25 37.01 -2.02
CA GLU A 521 10.23 37.83 -1.37
C GLU A 521 8.79 37.30 -1.56
N ASP A 522 8.64 35.97 -1.76
CA ASP A 522 7.32 35.33 -1.83
C ASP A 522 6.99 34.59 -0.54
N TYR A 523 5.98 35.10 0.16
CA TYR A 523 5.48 34.51 1.41
C TYR A 523 4.44 33.41 1.21
N ARG A 524 4.07 33.04 -0.03
CA ARG A 524 3.06 31.99 -0.34
C ARG A 524 3.65 30.59 -0.34
N TRP A 525 4.66 30.36 0.49
CA TRP A 525 5.38 29.08 0.58
C TRP A 525 4.50 27.87 0.97
N PRO A 526 3.43 27.93 1.83
CA PRO A 526 2.77 26.73 2.34
C PRO A 526 2.15 25.87 1.23
N TRP A 527 1.37 26.48 0.33
CA TRP A 527 0.77 25.77 -0.78
C TRP A 527 1.80 25.38 -1.87
N THR A 528 2.80 26.20 -2.10
CA THR A 528 3.84 25.91 -3.09
C THR A 528 4.64 24.67 -2.69
N VAL A 529 5.03 24.58 -1.42
CA VAL A 529 5.74 23.42 -0.87
C VAL A 529 4.85 22.19 -0.85
N PHE A 530 3.58 22.33 -0.46
CA PHE A 530 2.62 21.23 -0.53
C PHE A 530 2.52 20.63 -1.93
N TRP A 531 2.29 21.46 -2.94
CA TRP A 531 2.18 20.99 -4.32
C TRP A 531 3.49 20.47 -4.90
N SER A 532 4.62 21.04 -4.47
CA SER A 532 5.95 20.53 -4.83
C SER A 532 6.18 19.11 -4.32
N SER A 533 5.87 18.84 -3.04
CA SER A 533 5.89 17.49 -2.50
C SER A 533 4.86 16.58 -3.19
N ALA A 534 3.66 17.08 -3.44
CA ALA A 534 2.61 16.33 -4.14
C ALA A 534 2.98 15.94 -5.58
N SER A 535 3.88 16.67 -6.23
CA SER A 535 4.32 16.35 -7.60
C SER A 535 5.07 15.03 -7.71
N ILE A 536 5.62 14.49 -6.61
CA ILE A 536 6.21 13.15 -6.55
C ILE A 536 5.17 12.11 -6.98
N ALA A 537 3.93 12.23 -6.50
CA ALA A 537 2.82 11.36 -6.91
C ALA A 537 2.58 11.38 -8.42
N GLY A 538 2.72 12.55 -9.04
CA GLY A 538 2.66 12.68 -10.51
C GLY A 538 3.76 11.89 -11.21
N TYR A 539 5.00 11.96 -10.72
CA TYR A 539 6.11 11.18 -11.27
C TYR A 539 5.94 9.67 -11.06
N VAL A 540 5.47 9.24 -9.89
CA VAL A 540 5.15 7.84 -9.62
C VAL A 540 4.05 7.35 -10.55
N PHE A 541 3.03 8.17 -10.82
CA PHE A 541 1.97 7.82 -11.76
C PHE A 541 2.47 7.74 -13.21
N LEU A 542 3.31 8.67 -13.66
CA LEU A 542 3.96 8.60 -14.97
C LEU A 542 4.85 7.36 -15.09
N TYR A 543 5.60 7.02 -14.03
CA TYR A 543 6.36 5.79 -13.98
C TYR A 543 5.46 4.55 -14.07
N SER A 544 4.29 4.57 -13.46
CA SER A 544 3.33 3.46 -13.56
C SER A 544 2.83 3.24 -15.00
N ILE A 545 2.62 4.31 -15.76
CA ILE A 545 2.28 4.22 -17.19
C ILE A 545 3.43 3.55 -17.96
N TYR A 546 4.66 4.00 -17.74
CA TYR A 546 5.84 3.38 -18.35
C TYR A 546 5.96 1.90 -17.99
N PHE A 547 5.80 1.54 -16.71
CA PHE A 547 5.88 0.16 -16.24
C PHE A 547 4.81 -0.72 -16.89
N PHE A 548 3.55 -0.24 -16.95
CA PHE A 548 2.46 -0.94 -17.62
C PHE A 548 2.77 -1.23 -19.09
N MET A 549 3.24 -0.23 -19.84
CA MET A 549 3.48 -0.34 -21.28
C MET A 549 4.76 -1.10 -21.63
N ALA A 550 5.83 -0.95 -20.86
CA ALA A 550 7.17 -1.44 -21.20
C ALA A 550 7.61 -2.69 -20.42
N LYS A 551 7.05 -2.95 -19.25
CA LYS A 551 7.52 -4.02 -18.35
C LYS A 551 6.48 -5.10 -18.09
N THR A 552 5.21 -4.86 -18.42
CA THR A 552 4.13 -5.83 -18.25
C THR A 552 3.52 -6.22 -19.58
N LYS A 553 2.89 -7.38 -19.59
CA LYS A 553 2.06 -7.85 -20.72
C LYS A 553 0.57 -7.82 -20.35
N MET A 554 0.21 -6.95 -19.44
CA MET A 554 -1.17 -6.78 -18.99
C MET A 554 -2.03 -6.26 -20.13
N TYR A 555 -3.25 -6.81 -20.27
CA TYR A 555 -4.19 -6.43 -21.32
C TYR A 555 -5.63 -6.40 -20.78
N GLY A 556 -6.52 -5.79 -21.56
CA GLY A 556 -7.95 -5.73 -21.27
C GLY A 556 -8.36 -4.57 -20.36
N LEU A 557 -9.63 -4.16 -20.53
CA LEU A 557 -10.20 -3.02 -19.81
C LEU A 557 -10.21 -3.23 -18.29
N PHE A 558 -10.56 -4.45 -17.85
CA PHE A 558 -10.62 -4.81 -16.43
C PHE A 558 -9.27 -4.56 -15.73
N GLN A 559 -8.22 -5.21 -16.24
CA GLN A 559 -6.88 -5.11 -15.65
C GLN A 559 -6.35 -3.68 -15.68
N THR A 560 -6.56 -2.96 -16.79
CA THR A 560 -6.14 -1.56 -16.93
C THR A 560 -6.82 -0.66 -15.90
N CYS A 561 -8.15 -0.77 -15.73
CA CYS A 561 -8.88 0.01 -14.74
C CYS A 561 -8.40 -0.27 -13.30
N PHE A 562 -8.22 -1.55 -12.96
CA PHE A 562 -7.73 -1.93 -11.63
C PHE A 562 -6.30 -1.47 -11.39
N TYR A 563 -5.41 -1.63 -12.37
CA TYR A 563 -4.02 -1.19 -12.28
C TYR A 563 -3.94 0.31 -12.01
N PHE A 564 -4.55 1.14 -12.85
CA PHE A 564 -4.47 2.58 -12.68
C PHE A 564 -5.29 3.10 -11.49
N GLY A 565 -6.43 2.48 -11.17
CA GLY A 565 -7.23 2.87 -10.02
C GLY A 565 -6.51 2.61 -8.69
N GLN A 566 -5.89 1.45 -8.52
CA GLN A 566 -5.10 1.12 -7.33
C GLN A 566 -3.83 1.97 -7.25
N THR A 567 -3.14 2.16 -8.38
CA THR A 567 -1.97 3.06 -8.43
C THR A 567 -2.34 4.50 -8.05
N LEU A 568 -3.50 5.00 -8.51
CA LEU A 568 -3.99 6.33 -8.14
C LEU A 568 -4.23 6.45 -6.63
N MET A 569 -4.82 5.44 -6.00
CA MET A 569 -4.99 5.41 -4.54
C MET A 569 -3.64 5.44 -3.81
N MET A 570 -2.65 4.69 -4.28
CA MET A 570 -1.29 4.69 -3.73
C MET A 570 -0.61 6.06 -3.89
N CYS A 571 -0.75 6.69 -5.06
CA CYS A 571 -0.15 8.00 -5.34
C CYS A 571 -0.67 9.11 -4.41
N VAL A 572 -1.93 9.06 -3.96
CA VAL A 572 -2.48 10.06 -3.03
C VAL A 572 -1.94 9.91 -1.60
N VAL A 573 -1.41 8.75 -1.23
CA VAL A 573 -0.77 8.55 0.08
C VAL A 573 0.54 9.36 0.21
N SER A 574 1.30 9.49 -0.86
CA SER A 574 2.60 10.14 -0.89
C SER A 574 2.56 11.65 -0.52
N PRO A 575 1.76 12.51 -1.17
CA PRO A 575 1.85 13.97 -0.97
C PRO A 575 1.31 14.45 0.38
N THR A 576 0.30 13.78 0.92
CA THR A 576 -0.32 14.20 2.18
C THR A 576 0.57 13.95 3.40
N GLY A 577 1.44 12.93 3.33
CA GLY A 577 2.38 12.58 4.39
C GLY A 577 3.58 13.53 4.51
N GLU A 578 4.04 14.10 3.42
CA GLU A 578 5.34 14.77 3.33
C GLU A 578 5.36 16.21 3.83
N THR A 579 4.22 16.91 3.79
CA THR A 579 4.11 18.31 4.23
C THR A 579 4.17 18.49 5.75
N THR A 580 4.12 17.40 6.50
CA THR A 580 4.08 17.43 7.97
C THR A 580 5.44 17.65 8.63
N GLY A 581 6.55 17.40 7.90
CA GLY A 581 7.92 17.58 8.40
C GLY A 581 8.41 19.03 8.50
N LEU A 582 7.64 20.00 8.02
CA LEU A 582 8.09 21.40 7.83
C LEU A 582 7.75 22.36 8.98
N ARG A 583 7.21 21.87 10.12
CA ARG A 583 6.92 22.74 11.28
C ARG A 583 7.51 22.23 12.59
#